data_e55c95567460f2fb36b23a34f5a4dc55
#
_entry.id   e55c95567460f2fb36b23a34f5a4dc55
#
_cell.length_a   1.000
_cell.length_b   1.000
_cell.length_c   1.000
_cell.angle_alpha   90.00
_cell.angle_beta   90.00
_cell.angle_gamma   90.00
#
_symmetry.space_group_name_H-M   'P 1'
#
loop_
_entity.id
_entity.type
_entity.pdbx_description
1 polymer ?
#
loop_
_entity_poly.entity_id
_entity_poly.type
_entity_poly.pdbx_seq_one_letter_code
_entity_poly.pdbx_strand_id
1 'polypeptide(L)'
;MSDLFNEEIISQATHTKWAGKTVHFAREIDSTNLWGKRAWKEEGAKHGELFVAEYQSAGRGRFTRRWSAPPDSAITMSILICPEFSPMKAPMMTLVMGLSVAQAVADLGLDVGIKWPNDVVVSRKKICGILTEMTMKQDKIGCAVIGVGINVNMDSFPEETADKATSLYLESGHVFD
;
A
#
# COMPACT_ATOMS: atom_id res chain seq x y z
N MET A 1 -3.07 13.27 -21.79
CA MET A 1 -2.74 12.42 -20.63
C MET A 1 -4.06 12.14 -19.94
N SER A 2 -4.50 10.91 -19.95
CA SER A 2 -5.81 10.53 -19.44
C SER A 2 -5.82 10.69 -17.92
N ASP A 3 -6.82 11.38 -17.39
CA ASP A 3 -7.14 11.40 -15.95
C ASP A 3 -7.68 10.00 -15.53
N LEU A 4 -6.86 8.96 -15.72
CA LEU A 4 -7.22 7.56 -15.48
C LEU A 4 -7.43 7.26 -13.99
N PHE A 5 -6.83 8.06 -13.10
CA PHE A 5 -7.02 7.91 -11.67
C PHE A 5 -7.45 9.23 -11.04
N ASN A 6 -8.54 9.19 -10.31
CA ASN A 6 -9.02 10.25 -9.43
C ASN A 6 -9.82 9.63 -8.29
N GLU A 7 -10.19 10.43 -7.31
CA GLU A 7 -10.93 9.99 -6.12
C GLU A 7 -12.25 9.28 -6.46
N GLU A 8 -12.96 9.78 -7.48
CA GLU A 8 -14.25 9.23 -7.88
C GLU A 8 -14.10 7.82 -8.48
N ILE A 9 -13.18 7.62 -9.42
CA ILE A 9 -12.92 6.32 -10.05
C ILE A 9 -12.48 5.29 -9.02
N ILE A 10 -11.56 5.64 -8.12
CA ILE A 10 -11.08 4.74 -7.07
C ILE A 10 -12.23 4.41 -6.09
N SER A 11 -13.03 5.39 -5.72
CA SER A 11 -14.19 5.20 -4.83
C SER A 11 -15.24 4.30 -5.46
N GLN A 12 -15.53 4.45 -6.76
CA GLN A 12 -16.47 3.60 -7.51
C GLN A 12 -15.97 2.16 -7.64
N ALA A 13 -14.66 1.96 -7.82
CA ALA A 13 -14.05 0.63 -7.85
C ALA A 13 -14.03 -0.07 -6.49
N THR A 14 -14.27 0.65 -5.40
CA THR A 14 -14.20 0.13 -4.05
C THR A 14 -15.55 -0.43 -3.59
N HIS A 15 -15.74 -1.75 -3.71
CA HIS A 15 -17.00 -2.45 -3.34
C HIS A 15 -17.06 -2.93 -1.89
N THR A 16 -16.27 -2.36 -1.00
CA THR A 16 -16.21 -2.74 0.42
C THR A 16 -17.34 -2.12 1.24
N LYS A 17 -17.59 -2.69 2.44
CA LYS A 17 -18.61 -2.15 3.36
C LYS A 17 -18.13 -0.90 4.11
N TRP A 18 -16.83 -0.74 4.36
CA TRP A 18 -16.26 0.31 5.22
C TRP A 18 -14.99 0.95 4.69
N ALA A 19 -14.07 0.18 4.08
CA ALA A 19 -12.79 0.67 3.61
C ALA A 19 -12.93 1.40 2.28
N GLY A 20 -12.24 2.52 2.10
CA GLY A 20 -12.20 3.27 0.84
C GLY A 20 -13.52 3.95 0.44
N LYS A 21 -14.43 4.20 1.41
CA LYS A 21 -15.64 5.02 1.15
C LYS A 21 -15.29 6.49 1.02
N THR A 22 -14.23 6.92 1.67
CA THR A 22 -13.59 8.22 1.46
C THR A 22 -12.20 7.93 0.92
N VAL A 23 -11.91 8.49 -0.24
CA VAL A 23 -10.63 8.36 -0.93
C VAL A 23 -10.02 9.75 -1.06
N HIS A 24 -8.75 9.84 -0.74
CA HIS A 24 -7.90 11.01 -0.98
C HIS A 24 -6.88 10.63 -2.03
N PHE A 25 -6.81 11.38 -3.11
CA PHE A 25 -5.90 11.15 -4.21
C PHE A 25 -4.95 12.31 -4.41
N ALA A 26 -3.68 12.03 -4.67
CA ALA A 26 -2.68 13.02 -5.03
C ALA A 26 -1.80 12.50 -6.17
N ARG A 27 -1.47 13.37 -7.13
CA ARG A 27 -0.48 13.02 -8.17
C ARG A 27 0.92 12.87 -7.57
N GLU A 28 1.26 13.74 -6.63
CA GLU A 28 2.52 13.66 -5.89
C GLU A 28 2.30 13.99 -4.43
N ILE A 29 2.89 13.20 -3.54
CA ILE A 29 2.94 13.43 -2.10
C ILE A 29 4.29 12.96 -1.55
N ASP A 30 4.66 13.39 -0.37
CA ASP A 30 5.84 12.88 0.32
C ASP A 30 5.70 11.37 0.63
N SER A 31 4.62 10.99 1.30
CA SER A 31 4.29 9.60 1.60
C SER A 31 2.81 9.47 1.96
N THR A 32 2.13 8.49 1.40
CA THR A 32 0.72 8.19 1.74
C THR A 32 0.56 7.83 3.22
N ASN A 33 1.53 7.17 3.84
CA ASN A 33 1.54 6.91 5.28
C ASN A 33 1.62 8.20 6.11
N LEU A 34 2.52 9.11 5.74
CA LEU A 34 2.63 10.39 6.44
C LEU A 34 1.38 11.24 6.23
N TRP A 35 0.83 11.23 5.04
CA TRP A 35 -0.41 11.92 4.73
C TRP A 35 -1.58 11.42 5.58
N GLY A 36 -1.82 10.11 5.63
CA GLY A 36 -2.86 9.54 6.48
C GLY A 36 -2.69 9.88 7.97
N LYS A 37 -1.44 9.91 8.46
CA LYS A 37 -1.15 10.32 9.87
C LYS A 37 -1.44 11.80 10.11
N ARG A 38 -1.10 12.69 9.16
CA ARG A 38 -1.42 14.13 9.24
C ARG A 38 -2.94 14.33 9.19
N ALA A 39 -3.61 13.72 8.23
CA ALA A 39 -5.05 13.83 8.06
C ALA A 39 -5.80 13.36 9.33
N TRP A 40 -5.37 12.27 9.97
CA TRP A 40 -5.96 11.85 11.23
C TRP A 40 -5.76 12.88 12.36
N LYS A 41 -4.58 13.46 12.45
CA LYS A 41 -4.22 14.36 13.54
C LYS A 41 -4.84 15.76 13.38
N GLU A 42 -4.87 16.29 12.16
CA GLU A 42 -5.12 17.70 11.85
C GLU A 42 -6.48 17.92 11.16
N GLU A 43 -6.95 16.94 10.40
CA GLU A 43 -8.16 17.05 9.56
C GLU A 43 -9.31 16.18 10.06
N GLY A 44 -9.05 15.32 11.06
CA GLY A 44 -10.08 14.45 11.64
C GLY A 44 -10.47 13.26 10.78
N ALA A 45 -9.54 12.79 9.93
CA ALA A 45 -9.73 11.61 9.10
C ALA A 45 -10.09 10.38 9.94
N LYS A 46 -10.94 9.52 9.40
CA LYS A 46 -11.63 8.45 10.12
C LYS A 46 -11.18 7.07 9.68
N HIS A 47 -11.61 6.08 10.46
CA HIS A 47 -11.41 4.67 10.16
C HIS A 47 -11.94 4.32 8.76
N GLY A 48 -11.10 3.68 7.95
CA GLY A 48 -11.43 3.22 6.60
C GLY A 48 -11.10 4.20 5.48
N GLU A 49 -10.62 5.41 5.78
CA GLU A 49 -10.20 6.34 4.73
C GLU A 49 -8.95 5.86 4.03
N LEU A 50 -8.93 6.02 2.71
CA LEU A 50 -7.87 5.57 1.81
C LEU A 50 -7.11 6.78 1.24
N PHE A 51 -5.79 6.71 1.27
CA PHE A 51 -4.86 7.72 0.75
C PHE A 51 -4.07 7.09 -0.39
N VAL A 52 -4.22 7.60 -1.60
CA VAL A 52 -3.62 7.05 -2.82
C VAL A 52 -2.78 8.11 -3.50
N ALA A 53 -1.62 7.73 -4.02
CA ALA A 53 -0.77 8.64 -4.80
C ALA A 53 -0.20 7.96 -6.04
N GLU A 54 -0.10 8.69 -7.13
CA GLU A 54 0.65 8.26 -8.31
C GLU A 54 2.14 8.17 -8.03
N TYR A 55 2.67 9.16 -7.30
CA TYR A 55 4.09 9.24 -6.98
C TYR A 55 4.33 9.65 -5.54
N GLN A 56 5.32 9.03 -4.91
CA GLN A 56 5.81 9.39 -3.58
C GLN A 56 7.25 9.89 -3.65
N SER A 57 7.48 11.19 -3.36
CA SER A 57 8.81 11.79 -3.36
C SER A 57 9.67 11.35 -2.16
N ALA A 58 9.05 10.87 -1.08
CA ALA A 58 9.71 10.36 0.12
C ALA A 58 9.03 9.07 0.65
N GLY A 59 8.70 8.14 -0.26
CA GLY A 59 8.07 6.87 0.08
C GLY A 59 8.87 6.09 1.11
N ARG A 60 8.18 5.45 2.05
CA ARG A 60 8.76 4.83 3.26
C ARG A 60 8.68 3.32 3.23
N GLY A 61 9.72 2.67 3.70
CA GLY A 61 9.79 1.25 4.01
C GLY A 61 10.22 1.02 5.47
N ARG A 62 10.35 -0.24 5.87
CA ARG A 62 10.82 -0.59 7.24
C ARG A 62 12.29 -0.23 7.43
N PHE A 63 12.67 0.12 8.67
CA PHE A 63 14.06 0.37 9.08
C PHE A 63 14.78 1.38 8.17
N THR A 64 14.27 2.56 7.99
CA THR A 64 14.91 3.61 7.17
C THR A 64 15.02 3.30 5.66
N ARG A 65 14.54 2.15 5.18
CA ARG A 65 14.47 1.85 3.75
C ARG A 65 13.47 2.78 3.07
N ARG A 66 13.71 3.05 1.80
CA ARG A 66 12.79 3.82 0.97
C ARG A 66 11.95 2.89 0.10
N TRP A 67 10.70 3.27 -0.12
CA TRP A 67 9.89 2.77 -1.22
C TRP A 67 9.98 3.77 -2.36
N SER A 68 10.30 3.31 -3.56
CA SER A 68 10.38 4.14 -4.75
C SER A 68 9.85 3.37 -5.94
N ALA A 69 8.98 4.00 -6.70
CA ALA A 69 8.49 3.51 -7.98
C ALA A 69 8.33 4.73 -8.92
N PRO A 70 8.59 4.56 -10.22
CA PRO A 70 8.24 5.59 -11.20
C PRO A 70 6.74 5.92 -11.15
N PRO A 71 6.32 7.13 -11.55
CA PRO A 71 4.91 7.44 -11.74
C PRO A 71 4.24 6.40 -12.64
N ASP A 72 2.95 6.16 -12.45
CA ASP A 72 2.10 5.25 -13.24
C ASP A 72 2.54 3.78 -13.32
N SER A 73 3.49 3.36 -12.48
CA SER A 73 4.05 2.00 -12.55
C SER A 73 3.76 1.14 -11.33
N ALA A 74 3.18 1.71 -10.29
CA ALA A 74 2.91 1.02 -9.03
C ALA A 74 1.63 1.53 -8.37
N ILE A 75 0.96 0.69 -7.60
CA ILE A 75 -0.06 1.14 -6.66
C ILE A 75 0.64 1.55 -5.38
N THR A 76 0.48 2.82 -5.01
CA THR A 76 0.96 3.35 -3.73
C THR A 76 -0.21 3.91 -2.94
N MET A 77 -0.60 3.21 -1.88
CA MET A 77 -1.75 3.58 -1.08
C MET A 77 -1.53 3.33 0.41
N SER A 78 -2.33 3.98 1.23
CA SER A 78 -2.39 3.73 2.67
C SER A 78 -3.84 3.74 3.14
N ILE A 79 -4.20 2.79 4.00
CA ILE A 79 -5.50 2.79 4.68
C ILE A 79 -5.32 3.20 6.14
N LEU A 80 -6.19 4.09 6.60
CA LEU A 80 -6.25 4.51 8.00
C LEU A 80 -7.21 3.62 8.78
N ILE A 81 -6.73 3.06 9.87
CA ILE A 81 -7.52 2.20 10.77
C ILE A 81 -7.44 2.74 12.20
N CYS A 82 -8.58 2.81 12.87
CA CYS A 82 -8.68 3.11 14.30
C CYS A 82 -9.14 1.84 15.03
N PRO A 83 -8.22 0.92 15.37
CA PRO A 83 -8.59 -0.35 15.98
C PRO A 83 -8.84 -0.21 17.47
N GLU A 84 -9.76 -1.02 17.99
CA GLU A 84 -10.09 -1.08 19.43
C GLU A 84 -9.33 -2.18 20.18
N PHE A 85 -8.51 -2.97 19.50
CA PHE A 85 -7.74 -4.04 20.12
C PHE A 85 -6.41 -3.57 20.71
N SER A 86 -5.80 -4.42 21.54
CA SER A 86 -4.50 -4.15 22.18
C SER A 86 -3.39 -3.88 21.17
N PRO A 87 -2.48 -2.92 21.43
CA PRO A 87 -1.29 -2.66 20.60
C PRO A 87 -0.42 -3.90 20.31
N MET A 88 -0.42 -4.87 21.20
CA MET A 88 0.29 -6.14 21.00
C MET A 88 -0.20 -6.93 19.78
N LYS A 89 -1.42 -6.70 19.33
CA LYS A 89 -2.00 -7.33 18.13
C LYS A 89 -1.72 -6.55 16.84
N ALA A 90 -1.09 -5.40 16.93
CA ALA A 90 -0.81 -4.54 15.76
C ALA A 90 -0.04 -5.24 14.61
N PRO A 91 0.93 -6.14 14.87
CA PRO A 91 1.59 -6.87 13.79
C PRO A 91 0.64 -7.70 12.92
N MET A 92 -0.50 -8.12 13.47
CA MET A 92 -1.53 -8.87 12.72
C MET A 92 -2.13 -8.05 11.58
N MET A 93 -2.21 -6.71 11.70
CA MET A 93 -2.71 -5.85 10.63
C MET A 93 -1.84 -5.96 9.38
N THR A 94 -0.52 -6.02 9.55
CA THR A 94 0.41 -6.21 8.42
C THR A 94 0.20 -7.58 7.75
N LEU A 95 -0.03 -8.62 8.53
CA LEU A 95 -0.25 -9.98 8.01
C LEU A 95 -1.59 -10.09 7.27
N VAL A 96 -2.65 -9.50 7.83
CA VAL A 96 -3.97 -9.47 7.17
C VAL A 96 -3.90 -8.71 5.85
N MET A 97 -3.22 -7.56 5.82
CA MET A 97 -2.99 -6.82 4.58
C MET A 97 -2.16 -7.63 3.58
N GLY A 98 -1.12 -8.33 4.05
CA GLY A 98 -0.31 -9.21 3.22
C GLY A 98 -1.13 -10.33 2.58
N LEU A 99 -2.03 -10.94 3.35
CA LEU A 99 -2.96 -11.95 2.84
C LEU A 99 -3.94 -11.37 1.81
N SER A 100 -4.48 -10.17 2.07
CA SER A 100 -5.40 -9.51 1.13
C SER A 100 -4.72 -9.18 -0.20
N VAL A 101 -3.48 -8.66 -0.17
CA VAL A 101 -2.70 -8.41 -1.38
C VAL A 101 -2.35 -9.72 -2.09
N ALA A 102 -1.92 -10.74 -1.34
CA ALA A 102 -1.60 -12.04 -1.92
C ALA A 102 -2.81 -12.66 -2.62
N GLN A 103 -4.00 -12.56 -2.03
CA GLN A 103 -5.24 -13.04 -2.67
C GLN A 103 -5.52 -12.27 -3.97
N ALA A 104 -5.43 -10.93 -3.96
CA ALA A 104 -5.65 -10.12 -5.15
C ALA A 104 -4.65 -10.45 -6.28
N VAL A 105 -3.39 -10.73 -5.95
CA VAL A 105 -2.38 -11.14 -6.92
C VAL A 105 -2.63 -12.57 -7.42
N ALA A 106 -3.08 -13.49 -6.55
CA ALA A 106 -3.45 -14.85 -6.93
C ALA A 106 -4.65 -14.88 -7.88
N ASP A 107 -5.62 -13.98 -7.70
CA ASP A 107 -6.78 -13.85 -8.59
C ASP A 107 -6.40 -13.45 -10.04
N LEU A 108 -5.19 -12.90 -10.22
CA LEU A 108 -4.58 -12.65 -11.55
C LEU A 108 -3.90 -13.88 -12.15
N GLY A 109 -3.95 -15.04 -11.48
CA GLY A 109 -3.36 -16.30 -11.95
C GLY A 109 -1.87 -16.47 -11.64
N LEU A 110 -1.29 -15.63 -10.79
CA LEU A 110 0.12 -15.71 -10.41
C LEU A 110 0.32 -16.60 -9.16
N ASP A 111 1.44 -17.35 -9.13
CA ASP A 111 1.85 -18.15 -7.96
C ASP A 111 2.50 -17.24 -6.91
N VAL A 112 1.69 -16.81 -5.95
CA VAL A 112 2.04 -15.80 -4.96
C VAL A 112 2.36 -16.42 -3.60
N GLY A 113 3.37 -15.87 -2.94
CA GLY A 113 3.75 -16.22 -1.57
C GLY A 113 3.81 -14.99 -0.65
N ILE A 114 3.74 -15.23 0.65
CA ILE A 114 3.97 -14.21 1.67
C ILE A 114 5.35 -14.44 2.29
N LYS A 115 6.24 -13.48 2.12
CA LYS A 115 7.53 -13.45 2.81
C LYS A 115 7.37 -12.64 4.09
N TRP A 116 7.26 -13.38 5.18
CA TRP A 116 7.11 -12.78 6.50
C TRP A 116 8.23 -11.76 6.80
N PRO A 117 7.93 -10.63 7.48
CA PRO A 117 6.62 -10.29 8.05
C PRO A 117 5.75 -9.35 7.19
N ASN A 118 6.23 -8.85 6.04
CA ASN A 118 5.60 -7.69 5.40
C ASN A 118 5.77 -7.61 3.87
N ASP A 119 6.25 -8.65 3.23
CA ASP A 119 6.44 -8.67 1.79
C ASP A 119 5.55 -9.72 1.13
N VAL A 120 4.97 -9.40 -0.02
CA VAL A 120 4.35 -10.37 -0.92
C VAL A 120 5.32 -10.62 -2.07
N VAL A 121 5.43 -11.88 -2.47
CA VAL A 121 6.41 -12.33 -3.47
C VAL A 121 5.76 -13.17 -4.56
N VAL A 122 6.29 -13.08 -5.77
CA VAL A 122 6.03 -13.98 -6.89
C VAL A 122 7.40 -14.45 -7.38
N SER A 123 7.55 -15.73 -7.71
CA SER A 123 8.85 -16.31 -8.13
C SER A 123 10.00 -16.00 -7.13
N ARG A 124 9.68 -15.92 -5.83
CA ARG A 124 10.58 -15.51 -4.73
C ARG A 124 11.06 -14.05 -4.78
N LYS A 125 10.64 -13.27 -5.74
CA LYS A 125 10.94 -11.84 -5.85
C LYS A 125 9.81 -11.00 -5.28
N LYS A 126 10.16 -9.88 -4.66
CA LYS A 126 9.21 -9.00 -4.00
C LYS A 126 8.38 -8.25 -5.03
N ILE A 127 7.06 -8.40 -4.95
CA ILE A 127 6.09 -7.66 -5.74
C ILE A 127 5.40 -6.58 -4.92
N CYS A 128 5.28 -6.76 -3.60
CA CYS A 128 4.64 -5.79 -2.72
C CYS A 128 5.39 -5.67 -1.39
N GLY A 129 5.42 -4.44 -0.87
CA GLY A 129 5.86 -4.11 0.47
C GLY A 129 4.75 -3.47 1.29
N ILE A 130 4.65 -3.85 2.57
CA ILE A 130 3.65 -3.33 3.49
C ILE A 130 4.35 -2.67 4.67
N LEU A 131 3.91 -1.48 5.05
CA LEU A 131 4.41 -0.73 6.19
C LEU A 131 3.27 -0.26 7.08
N THR A 132 3.12 -0.87 8.25
CA THR A 132 2.17 -0.42 9.27
C THR A 132 2.86 0.51 10.25
N GLU A 133 2.34 1.71 10.39
CA GLU A 133 2.78 2.71 11.35
C GLU A 133 1.63 3.10 12.27
N MET A 134 1.90 3.22 13.57
CA MET A 134 0.89 3.53 14.56
C MET A 134 1.16 4.86 15.25
N THR A 135 0.09 5.53 15.64
CA THR A 135 0.12 6.65 16.58
C THR A 135 -0.61 6.22 17.84
N MET A 136 0.07 6.30 18.96
CA MET A 136 -0.51 5.94 20.26
C MET A 136 -1.27 7.12 20.85
N LYS A 137 -2.38 6.83 21.52
CA LYS A 137 -3.13 7.77 22.35
C LYS A 137 -3.28 7.13 23.73
N GLN A 138 -2.46 7.60 24.69
CA GLN A 138 -2.25 6.90 25.96
C GLN A 138 -1.79 5.45 25.70
N ASP A 139 -2.41 4.46 26.34
CA ASP A 139 -2.06 3.03 26.21
C ASP A 139 -2.79 2.30 25.06
N LYS A 140 -3.48 3.04 24.20
CA LYS A 140 -4.25 2.49 23.07
C LYS A 140 -3.69 2.97 21.73
N ILE A 141 -4.00 2.22 20.68
CA ILE A 141 -3.75 2.69 19.32
C ILE A 141 -4.76 3.80 19.02
N GLY A 142 -4.29 5.02 18.80
CA GLY A 142 -5.13 6.12 18.32
C GLY A 142 -5.49 5.92 16.86
N CYS A 143 -4.48 5.68 16.02
CA CYS A 143 -4.66 5.23 14.64
C CYS A 143 -3.49 4.35 14.20
N ALA A 144 -3.74 3.51 13.22
CA ALA A 144 -2.74 2.79 12.44
C ALA A 144 -2.91 3.16 10.97
N VAL A 145 -1.82 3.45 10.29
CA VAL A 145 -1.80 3.66 8.85
C VAL A 145 -1.03 2.51 8.23
N ILE A 146 -1.70 1.74 7.37
CA ILE A 146 -1.13 0.58 6.69
C ILE A 146 -0.84 0.97 5.25
N GLY A 147 0.43 1.24 4.98
CA GLY A 147 0.91 1.53 3.64
C GLY A 147 1.15 0.26 2.83
N VAL A 148 0.75 0.30 1.58
CA VAL A 148 0.89 -0.78 0.61
C VAL A 148 1.52 -0.21 -0.65
N GLY A 149 2.63 -0.79 -1.08
CA GLY A 149 3.23 -0.52 -2.36
C GLY A 149 3.28 -1.79 -3.20
N ILE A 150 2.63 -1.80 -4.37
CA ILE A 150 2.59 -2.94 -5.29
C ILE A 150 3.26 -2.52 -6.60
N ASN A 151 4.29 -3.26 -7.03
CA ASN A 151 4.89 -3.08 -8.33
C ASN A 151 3.96 -3.66 -9.40
N VAL A 152 3.40 -2.79 -10.24
CA VAL A 152 2.42 -3.18 -11.26
C VAL A 152 3.08 -3.24 -12.64
N ASN A 153 3.36 -2.09 -13.24
CA ASN A 153 3.85 -1.97 -14.62
C ASN A 153 5.35 -1.60 -14.70
N MET A 154 6.12 -1.84 -13.64
CA MET A 154 7.57 -1.66 -13.70
C MET A 154 8.18 -2.71 -14.62
N ASP A 155 8.95 -2.26 -15.60
CA ASP A 155 9.67 -3.10 -16.58
C ASP A 155 11.10 -3.42 -16.14
N SER A 156 11.63 -2.68 -15.19
CA SER A 156 13.00 -2.81 -14.70
C SER A 156 13.13 -2.34 -13.26
N PHE A 157 14.21 -2.77 -12.61
CA PHE A 157 14.56 -2.39 -11.26
C PHE A 157 16.03 -1.98 -11.19
N PRO A 158 16.43 -1.10 -10.25
CA PRO A 158 17.84 -0.79 -10.01
C PRO A 158 18.65 -2.06 -9.77
N GLU A 159 19.91 -2.08 -10.22
CA GLU A 159 20.81 -3.24 -10.17
C GLU A 159 20.89 -3.89 -8.77
N GLU A 160 20.86 -3.09 -7.72
CA GLU A 160 20.91 -3.53 -6.31
C GLU A 160 19.65 -4.34 -5.88
N THR A 161 18.54 -4.22 -6.62
CA THR A 161 17.26 -4.87 -6.31
C THR A 161 16.71 -5.75 -7.42
N ALA A 162 17.31 -5.74 -8.60
CA ALA A 162 16.81 -6.44 -9.80
C ALA A 162 16.67 -7.97 -9.60
N ASP A 163 17.52 -8.56 -8.77
CA ASP A 163 17.47 -9.98 -8.40
C ASP A 163 16.43 -10.30 -7.32
N LYS A 164 15.91 -9.28 -6.61
CA LYS A 164 15.05 -9.41 -5.42
C LYS A 164 13.66 -8.85 -5.59
N ALA A 165 13.42 -8.04 -6.63
CA ALA A 165 12.15 -7.41 -6.92
C ALA A 165 11.59 -7.86 -8.27
N THR A 166 10.27 -7.79 -8.40
CA THR A 166 9.52 -8.05 -9.63
C THR A 166 8.26 -7.21 -9.65
N SER A 167 7.52 -7.25 -10.77
CA SER A 167 6.25 -6.56 -10.98
C SER A 167 5.21 -7.50 -11.56
N LEU A 168 3.94 -7.11 -11.53
CA LEU A 168 2.87 -7.86 -12.21
C LEU A 168 3.17 -7.97 -13.70
N TYR A 169 3.66 -6.90 -14.32
CA TYR A 169 4.06 -6.88 -15.73
C TYR A 169 5.14 -7.92 -16.05
N LEU A 170 6.22 -7.97 -15.28
CA LEU A 170 7.32 -8.91 -15.52
C LEU A 170 6.93 -10.38 -15.32
N GLU A 171 5.99 -10.65 -14.42
CA GLU A 171 5.54 -12.01 -14.12
C GLU A 171 4.41 -12.49 -15.04
N SER A 172 3.57 -11.59 -15.56
CA SER A 172 2.43 -11.94 -16.41
C SER A 172 2.67 -11.69 -17.90
N GLY A 173 3.60 -10.80 -18.25
CA GLY A 173 3.90 -10.41 -19.62
C GLY A 173 2.92 -9.41 -20.24
N HIS A 174 1.98 -8.84 -19.46
CA HIS A 174 1.05 -7.82 -19.98
C HIS A 174 0.91 -6.63 -19.03
N VAL A 175 0.55 -5.49 -19.61
CA VAL A 175 0.30 -4.23 -18.89
C VAL A 175 -1.07 -4.30 -18.23
N PHE A 176 -1.15 -3.79 -17.02
CA PHE A 176 -2.40 -3.65 -16.26
C PHE A 176 -2.87 -2.19 -16.32
N ASP A 177 -4.18 -2.00 -16.48
CA ASP A 177 -4.85 -0.70 -16.41
C ASP A 177 -5.12 -0.27 -14.96
#